data_37d173b63f5a5c73a4cd9c2c2f6466a3
#
_entry.id   37d173b63f5a5c73a4cd9c2c2f6466a3
#
_cell.length_a   1.000
_cell.length_b   1.000
_cell.length_c   1.000
_cell.angle_alpha   90.00
_cell.angle_beta   90.00
_cell.angle_gamma   90.00
#
_symmetry.space_group_name_H-M   'P 1'
#
loop_
_entity.id
_entity.type
_entity.pdbx_description
1 polymer ?
#
loop_
_entity_poly.entity_id
_entity_poly.type
_entity_poly.pdbx_seq_one_letter_code
_entity_poly.pdbx_strand_id
1 'polypeptide(L)'
;KPIKENIINKRDTIHIEDLDDDSVRSDFYECPDNTAMFWRIKSINCFQSSVSPSIMEFYDSLGMTRDVASRPDTNMYGIRSLLSCKYLFDYMGDDADISKSFTEKDGKTKMPYWKFLKAENGFRIYENTCYIPMGFTYDSYITEENFETVSDTNAGNVLMKALLLTDEQVERYGRMMQNLTDDEKNNISYEDYVQDCTA
;
A
#
# COMPACT_ATOMS: atom_id res chain seq x y z
N LYS A 1 19.90 7.98 4.49
CA LYS A 1 20.43 9.08 5.34
C LYS A 1 20.10 8.75 6.80
N PRO A 2 20.98 9.05 7.77
CA PRO A 2 20.64 8.86 9.18
C PRO A 2 19.40 9.69 9.52
N ILE A 3 18.49 9.12 10.31
CA ILE A 3 17.32 9.84 10.79
C ILE A 3 17.77 10.96 11.74
N LYS A 4 17.23 12.15 11.53
CA LYS A 4 17.51 13.27 12.42
C LYS A 4 16.66 13.15 13.69
N GLU A 5 17.23 13.46 14.84
CA GLU A 5 16.52 13.41 16.14
C GLU A 5 15.23 14.23 16.13
N ASN A 6 15.22 15.37 15.45
CA ASN A 6 14.03 16.20 15.30
C ASN A 6 12.88 15.51 14.55
N ILE A 7 13.13 14.52 13.69
CA ILE A 7 12.08 13.75 13.02
C ILE A 7 11.48 12.71 13.99
N ILE A 8 12.34 12.05 14.78
CA ILE A 8 11.90 11.07 15.79
C ILE A 8 10.92 11.73 16.76
N ASN A 9 11.26 12.89 17.27
CA ASN A 9 10.48 13.61 18.28
C ASN A 9 9.18 14.24 17.72
N LYS A 10 8.99 14.26 16.40
CA LYS A 10 7.78 14.83 15.79
C LYS A 10 6.54 13.96 15.94
N ARG A 11 6.67 12.69 16.30
CA ARG A 11 5.52 11.80 16.46
C ARG A 11 4.47 12.36 17.44
N ASP A 12 4.90 12.82 18.60
CA ASP A 12 4.01 13.29 19.66
C ASP A 12 3.29 14.61 19.32
N THR A 13 3.69 15.24 18.22
CA THR A 13 3.13 16.50 17.75
C THR A 13 2.22 16.35 16.54
N ILE A 14 2.01 15.12 16.08
CA ILE A 14 1.10 14.78 14.97
C ILE A 14 -0.13 14.11 15.54
N HIS A 15 -1.29 14.74 15.32
CA HIS A 15 -2.56 14.32 15.89
C HIS A 15 -3.50 13.79 14.80
N ILE A 16 -3.60 12.46 14.71
CA ILE A 16 -4.55 11.74 13.87
C ILE A 16 -5.23 10.71 14.77
N GLU A 17 -6.56 10.73 14.83
CA GLU A 17 -7.36 10.01 15.83
C GLU A 17 -7.10 8.50 15.83
N ASP A 18 -7.00 7.88 14.66
CA ASP A 18 -6.85 6.42 14.50
C ASP A 18 -5.45 6.00 14.03
N LEU A 19 -4.43 6.86 14.15
CA LEU A 19 -3.07 6.55 13.70
C LEU A 19 -2.46 5.35 14.46
N ASP A 20 -2.85 5.16 15.71
CA ASP A 20 -2.39 4.09 16.57
C ASP A 20 -3.32 2.86 16.53
N ASP A 21 -4.37 2.87 15.72
CA ASP A 21 -5.25 1.73 15.53
C ASP A 21 -4.50 0.56 14.89
N ASP A 22 -4.74 -0.64 15.43
CA ASP A 22 -4.08 -1.86 14.99
C ASP A 22 -4.46 -2.29 13.57
N SER A 23 -5.59 -1.84 13.08
CA SER A 23 -6.09 -2.10 11.72
C SER A 23 -5.57 -1.12 10.66
N VAL A 24 -4.92 -0.02 11.07
CA VAL A 24 -4.43 1.04 10.19
C VAL A 24 -2.93 0.91 9.95
N ARG A 25 -2.50 1.02 8.70
CA ARG A 25 -1.09 1.18 8.31
C ARG A 25 -0.86 2.52 7.65
N SER A 26 0.40 2.95 7.69
CA SER A 26 0.85 4.19 7.06
C SER A 26 1.96 3.94 6.05
N ASP A 27 2.14 4.86 5.13
CA ASP A 27 3.28 4.93 4.23
C ASP A 27 4.08 6.22 4.48
N PHE A 28 5.37 6.19 4.18
CA PHE A 28 6.27 7.33 4.32
C PHE A 28 6.92 7.63 2.98
N TYR A 29 6.54 8.75 2.38
CA TYR A 29 7.06 9.17 1.09
C TYR A 29 8.30 10.06 1.29
N GLU A 30 9.42 9.67 0.64
CA GLU A 30 10.73 10.37 0.70
C GLU A 30 11.22 10.72 2.13
N CYS A 31 10.78 9.96 3.13
CA CYS A 31 11.25 10.07 4.51
C CYS A 31 12.53 9.26 4.75
N PRO A 32 13.28 9.58 5.81
CA PRO A 32 14.35 8.71 6.30
C PRO A 32 13.82 7.30 6.63
N ASP A 33 14.65 6.30 6.33
CA ASP A 33 14.30 4.91 6.61
C ASP A 33 13.93 4.71 8.08
N ASN A 34 12.96 3.81 8.30
CA ASN A 34 12.50 3.44 9.63
C ASN A 34 11.86 4.55 10.49
N THR A 35 11.43 5.67 9.89
CA THR A 35 10.66 6.68 10.61
C THR A 35 9.46 6.06 11.33
N ALA A 36 8.73 5.15 10.68
CA ALA A 36 7.61 4.43 11.27
C ALA A 36 7.98 3.65 12.54
N MET A 37 9.15 2.99 12.55
CA MET A 37 9.63 2.25 13.71
C MET A 37 9.88 3.17 14.91
N PHE A 38 10.53 4.30 14.68
CA PHE A 38 10.76 5.29 15.73
C PHE A 38 9.46 5.90 16.24
N TRP A 39 8.48 6.04 15.35
CA TRP A 39 7.17 6.57 15.69
C TRP A 39 6.23 5.51 16.29
N ARG A 40 6.64 4.23 16.30
CA ARG A 40 5.85 3.09 16.80
C ARG A 40 4.49 2.94 16.14
N ILE A 41 4.40 3.29 14.85
CA ILE A 41 3.19 3.12 14.05
C ILE A 41 3.39 2.01 13.02
N LYS A 42 2.31 1.36 12.64
CA LYS A 42 2.35 0.31 11.62
C LYS A 42 2.56 0.92 10.25
N SER A 43 3.42 0.31 9.45
CA SER A 43 3.78 0.82 8.13
C SER A 43 3.94 -0.31 7.13
N ILE A 44 3.65 0.00 5.86
CA ILE A 44 4.00 -0.84 4.71
C ILE A 44 5.43 -0.57 4.23
N ASN A 45 6.09 0.45 4.76
CA ASN A 45 7.44 0.89 4.38
C ASN A 45 8.41 0.66 5.53
N CYS A 46 9.37 -0.25 5.32
CA CYS A 46 10.41 -0.52 6.30
C CYS A 46 11.74 -0.90 5.64
N PHE A 47 12.83 -0.66 6.36
CA PHE A 47 14.16 -1.13 6.02
C PHE A 47 14.58 -2.18 7.05
N GLN A 48 14.73 -3.43 6.62
CA GLN A 48 15.07 -4.57 7.48
C GLN A 48 16.08 -5.48 6.80
N SER A 49 17.11 -5.89 7.54
CA SER A 49 18.12 -6.85 7.05
C SER A 49 17.59 -8.29 7.00
N SER A 50 16.65 -8.63 7.91
CA SER A 50 15.99 -9.94 7.93
C SER A 50 14.53 -9.76 7.59
N VAL A 51 14.07 -10.46 6.57
CA VAL A 51 12.70 -10.35 6.04
C VAL A 51 12.04 -11.71 6.07
N SER A 52 10.77 -11.75 6.44
CA SER A 52 9.98 -12.99 6.35
C SER A 52 9.90 -13.48 4.90
N PRO A 53 10.08 -14.79 4.65
CA PRO A 53 9.91 -15.37 3.31
C PRO A 53 8.59 -15.01 2.66
N SER A 54 7.48 -15.00 3.41
CA SER A 54 6.15 -14.65 2.90
C SER A 54 6.04 -13.22 2.38
N ILE A 55 6.80 -12.27 2.96
CA ILE A 55 6.88 -10.91 2.44
C ILE A 55 7.67 -10.88 1.13
N MET A 56 8.75 -11.64 1.04
CA MET A 56 9.55 -11.75 -0.18
C MET A 56 8.72 -12.35 -1.32
N GLU A 57 8.04 -13.45 -1.07
CA GLU A 57 7.16 -14.13 -2.03
C GLU A 57 6.01 -13.20 -2.49
N PHE A 58 5.39 -12.47 -1.56
CA PHE A 58 4.33 -11.51 -1.89
C PHE A 58 4.82 -10.41 -2.83
N TYR A 59 5.98 -9.80 -2.55
CA TYR A 59 6.51 -8.74 -3.44
C TYR A 59 6.98 -9.31 -4.78
N ASP A 60 7.56 -10.52 -4.80
CA ASP A 60 7.98 -11.20 -6.02
C ASP A 60 6.77 -11.52 -6.93
N SER A 61 5.67 -12.00 -6.35
CA SER A 61 4.41 -12.24 -7.09
C SER A 61 3.81 -10.98 -7.72
N LEU A 62 4.19 -9.80 -7.23
CA LEU A 62 3.80 -8.50 -7.79
C LEU A 62 4.82 -7.93 -8.80
N GLY A 63 5.81 -8.71 -9.22
CA GLY A 63 6.89 -8.25 -10.09
C GLY A 63 7.86 -7.27 -9.42
N MET A 64 7.83 -7.17 -8.09
CA MET A 64 8.66 -6.23 -7.35
C MET A 64 9.91 -6.91 -6.79
N THR A 65 11.08 -6.50 -7.27
CA THR A 65 12.33 -6.89 -6.63
C THR A 65 12.45 -6.23 -5.26
N ARG A 66 12.38 -7.02 -4.20
CA ARG A 66 12.60 -6.55 -2.84
C ARG A 66 13.94 -7.04 -2.30
N ASP A 67 14.72 -6.12 -1.77
CA ASP A 67 15.93 -6.43 -1.00
C ASP A 67 15.71 -6.17 0.51
N VAL A 68 16.42 -5.23 1.08
CA VAL A 68 16.28 -4.84 2.50
C VAL A 68 15.21 -3.77 2.75
N ALA A 69 14.62 -3.21 1.70
CA ALA A 69 13.61 -2.16 1.80
C ALA A 69 12.26 -2.59 1.20
N SER A 70 11.17 -2.30 1.88
CA SER A 70 9.81 -2.41 1.34
C SER A 70 9.32 -1.02 0.94
N ARG A 71 9.26 -0.77 -0.37
CA ARG A 71 8.80 0.52 -0.92
C ARG A 71 8.05 0.25 -2.22
N PRO A 72 6.75 -0.05 -2.14
CA PRO A 72 5.93 -0.22 -3.34
C PRO A 72 5.99 1.02 -4.22
N ASP A 73 6.20 0.83 -5.52
CA ASP A 73 6.19 1.92 -6.48
C ASP A 73 4.85 2.68 -6.46
N THR A 74 4.85 3.95 -6.84
CA THR A 74 3.64 4.77 -6.87
C THR A 74 2.67 4.35 -7.98
N ASN A 75 3.15 3.72 -9.04
CA ASN A 75 2.29 3.15 -10.09
C ASN A 75 1.49 1.93 -9.61
N MET A 76 1.91 1.29 -8.51
CA MET A 76 1.23 0.17 -7.86
C MET A 76 0.36 0.64 -6.69
N TYR A 77 -0.44 1.68 -6.90
CA TYR A 77 -1.21 2.34 -5.85
C TYR A 77 -2.24 1.42 -5.17
N GLY A 78 -2.81 0.43 -5.88
CA GLY A 78 -3.77 -0.53 -5.34
C GLY A 78 -3.24 -1.38 -4.19
N ILE A 79 -1.92 -1.66 -4.17
CA ILE A 79 -1.28 -2.39 -3.07
C ILE A 79 -1.49 -1.68 -1.72
N ARG A 80 -1.52 -0.37 -1.71
CA ARG A 80 -1.71 0.40 -0.47
C ARG A 80 -3.08 0.18 0.13
N SER A 81 -4.11 0.09 -0.70
CA SER A 81 -5.47 -0.25 -0.24
C SER A 81 -5.55 -1.69 0.23
N LEU A 82 -5.00 -2.64 -0.53
CA LEU A 82 -4.90 -4.06 -0.16
C LEU A 82 -4.20 -4.27 1.20
N LEU A 83 -3.15 -3.49 1.47
CA LEU A 83 -2.39 -3.55 2.72
C LEU A 83 -2.97 -2.67 3.83
N SER A 84 -4.19 -2.18 3.70
CA SER A 84 -4.85 -1.32 4.70
C SER A 84 -4.05 -0.07 5.05
N CYS A 85 -3.42 0.54 4.03
CA CYS A 85 -2.65 1.76 4.19
C CYS A 85 -3.56 2.98 4.07
N LYS A 86 -3.85 3.62 5.20
CA LYS A 86 -4.78 4.75 5.29
C LYS A 86 -4.09 6.10 5.16
N TYR A 87 -2.89 6.25 5.72
CA TYR A 87 -2.19 7.53 5.75
C TYR A 87 -0.86 7.48 5.02
N LEU A 88 -0.49 8.60 4.40
CA LEU A 88 0.81 8.82 3.80
C LEU A 88 1.42 10.11 4.35
N PHE A 89 2.65 9.99 4.84
CA PHE A 89 3.45 11.09 5.37
C PHE A 89 4.52 11.51 4.38
N ASP A 90 4.41 12.72 3.84
CA ASP A 90 5.38 13.34 2.93
C ASP A 90 6.19 14.38 3.72
N TYR A 91 7.49 14.11 3.92
CA TYR A 91 8.35 14.99 4.73
C TYR A 91 8.81 16.19 3.92
N MET A 92 8.41 17.37 4.38
CA MET A 92 8.70 18.67 3.79
C MET A 92 9.60 19.54 4.68
N GLY A 93 10.51 18.93 5.48
CA GLY A 93 11.41 19.67 6.35
C GLY A 93 12.37 20.59 5.59
N ASP A 94 13.18 21.38 6.32
CA ASP A 94 14.01 22.47 5.80
C ASP A 94 14.94 22.10 4.63
N ASP A 95 15.33 20.82 4.54
CA ASP A 95 16.20 20.28 3.48
C ASP A 95 15.43 19.43 2.45
N ALA A 96 14.09 19.51 2.43
CA ALA A 96 13.29 18.67 1.55
C ALA A 96 13.44 19.13 0.08
N ASP A 97 13.69 18.18 -0.78
CA ASP A 97 13.68 18.40 -2.22
C ASP A 97 12.22 18.44 -2.71
N ILE A 98 11.74 19.64 -3.00
CA ILE A 98 10.34 19.85 -3.46
C ILE A 98 10.06 19.08 -4.76
N SER A 99 11.09 18.81 -5.59
CA SER A 99 10.90 18.02 -6.81
C SER A 99 10.53 16.55 -6.51
N LYS A 100 10.78 16.10 -5.30
CA LYS A 100 10.43 14.77 -4.80
C LYS A 100 9.18 14.76 -3.94
N SER A 101 8.46 15.87 -3.85
CA SER A 101 7.17 15.92 -3.14
C SER A 101 6.17 14.92 -3.70
N PHE A 102 5.30 14.41 -2.83
CA PHE A 102 4.18 13.55 -3.23
C PHE A 102 3.14 14.29 -4.10
N THR A 103 3.07 15.61 -3.95
CA THR A 103 2.21 16.46 -4.80
C THR A 103 3.03 17.07 -5.91
N GLU A 104 2.57 16.94 -7.14
CA GLU A 104 3.16 17.56 -8.33
C GLU A 104 2.88 19.06 -8.39
N LYS A 105 3.54 19.77 -9.34
CA LYS A 105 3.40 21.24 -9.48
C LYS A 105 1.98 21.68 -9.85
N ASP A 106 1.21 20.83 -10.50
CA ASP A 106 -0.19 21.07 -10.86
C ASP A 106 -1.18 20.80 -9.71
N GLY A 107 -0.68 20.40 -8.55
CA GLY A 107 -1.46 20.09 -7.35
C GLY A 107 -1.98 18.66 -7.27
N LYS A 108 -1.72 17.82 -8.29
CA LYS A 108 -2.10 16.41 -8.27
C LYS A 108 -1.15 15.61 -7.40
N THR A 109 -1.68 14.60 -6.75
CA THR A 109 -0.89 13.59 -6.04
C THR A 109 -0.30 12.57 -7.04
N LYS A 110 0.88 12.04 -6.75
CA LYS A 110 1.54 11.02 -7.58
C LYS A 110 0.78 9.69 -7.65
N MET A 111 -0.10 9.46 -6.71
CA MET A 111 -1.04 8.34 -6.75
C MET A 111 -2.46 8.85 -6.76
N PRO A 112 -3.38 8.22 -7.52
CA PRO A 112 -4.80 8.58 -7.48
C PRO A 112 -5.41 8.26 -6.11
N TYR A 113 -6.53 8.89 -5.80
CA TYR A 113 -7.35 8.63 -4.59
C TYR A 113 -6.71 9.00 -3.25
N TRP A 114 -5.62 9.77 -3.28
CA TRP A 114 -5.03 10.34 -2.08
C TRP A 114 -5.46 11.78 -1.92
N LYS A 115 -6.06 12.10 -0.80
CA LYS A 115 -6.55 13.45 -0.48
C LYS A 115 -5.66 14.10 0.56
N PHE A 116 -5.26 15.35 0.31
CA PHE A 116 -4.55 16.12 1.32
C PHE A 116 -5.44 16.31 2.56
N LEU A 117 -4.94 15.89 3.72
CA LEU A 117 -5.62 16.01 4.99
C LEU A 117 -5.19 17.27 5.73
N LYS A 118 -3.89 17.39 6.00
CA LYS A 118 -3.31 18.54 6.69
C LYS A 118 -1.79 18.61 6.51
N ALA A 119 -1.21 19.76 6.91
CA ALA A 119 0.23 19.89 7.10
C ALA A 119 0.51 20.14 8.59
N GLU A 120 1.43 19.39 9.16
CA GLU A 120 1.78 19.46 10.58
C GLU A 120 3.25 19.10 10.78
N ASN A 121 3.96 19.94 11.51
CA ASN A 121 5.36 19.73 11.92
C ASN A 121 6.33 19.32 10.81
N GLY A 122 6.19 19.93 9.62
CA GLY A 122 7.05 19.68 8.46
C GLY A 122 6.69 18.43 7.68
N PHE A 123 5.50 17.84 7.93
CA PHE A 123 4.90 16.81 7.10
C PHE A 123 3.65 17.33 6.39
N ARG A 124 3.46 16.92 5.14
CA ARG A 124 2.17 16.89 4.51
C ARG A 124 1.58 15.51 4.70
N ILE A 125 0.34 15.44 5.13
CA ILE A 125 -0.34 14.20 5.47
C ILE A 125 -1.51 14.03 4.52
N TYR A 126 -1.57 12.86 3.91
CA TYR A 126 -2.63 12.50 2.97
C TYR A 126 -3.39 11.30 3.50
N GLU A 127 -4.67 11.24 3.16
CA GLU A 127 -5.56 10.12 3.46
C GLU A 127 -5.91 9.38 2.16
N ASN A 128 -5.86 8.05 2.19
CA ASN A 128 -6.31 7.18 1.11
C ASN A 128 -7.85 7.13 1.12
N THR A 129 -8.50 7.69 0.11
CA THR A 129 -9.95 7.65 -0.01
C THR A 129 -10.50 6.28 -0.42
N CYS A 130 -9.61 5.40 -0.84
CA CYS A 130 -9.87 4.00 -1.19
C CYS A 130 -9.28 3.03 -0.16
N TYR A 131 -9.19 3.44 1.09
CA TYR A 131 -8.73 2.61 2.19
C TYR A 131 -9.67 1.40 2.40
N ILE A 132 -9.08 0.22 2.48
CA ILE A 132 -9.78 -1.02 2.82
C ILE A 132 -9.36 -1.42 4.25
N PRO A 133 -10.30 -1.51 5.20
CA PRO A 133 -9.99 -2.00 6.55
C PRO A 133 -9.46 -3.43 6.53
N MET A 134 -8.65 -3.81 7.51
CA MET A 134 -8.24 -5.21 7.66
C MET A 134 -9.43 -6.13 7.92
N GLY A 135 -9.35 -7.35 7.39
CA GLY A 135 -10.35 -8.38 7.64
C GLY A 135 -11.48 -8.42 6.60
N PHE A 136 -11.21 -8.09 5.36
CA PHE A 136 -12.12 -8.33 4.24
C PHE A 136 -12.07 -9.79 3.76
N THR A 137 -13.07 -10.20 3.00
CA THR A 137 -13.22 -11.56 2.44
C THR A 137 -13.24 -11.54 0.92
N TYR A 138 -12.94 -12.68 0.31
CA TYR A 138 -12.99 -12.85 -1.14
C TYR A 138 -14.13 -13.78 -1.52
N ASP A 139 -14.83 -13.47 -2.59
CA ASP A 139 -15.79 -14.33 -3.30
C ASP A 139 -15.23 -14.85 -4.64
N SER A 140 -14.09 -14.33 -5.07
CA SER A 140 -13.43 -14.68 -6.32
C SER A 140 -11.99 -15.11 -6.11
N TYR A 141 -11.47 -15.93 -7.02
CA TYR A 141 -10.08 -16.34 -7.07
C TYR A 141 -9.49 -16.18 -8.46
N ILE A 142 -8.17 -16.12 -8.55
CA ILE A 142 -7.38 -16.19 -9.77
C ILE A 142 -6.32 -17.28 -9.62
N THR A 143 -6.05 -18.04 -10.67
CA THR A 143 -4.97 -19.04 -10.69
C THR A 143 -3.61 -18.39 -10.90
N GLU A 144 -2.52 -19.05 -10.49
CA GLU A 144 -1.16 -18.58 -10.74
C GLU A 144 -0.90 -18.33 -12.23
N GLU A 145 -1.29 -19.28 -13.12
CA GLU A 145 -1.17 -19.14 -14.57
C GLU A 145 -1.83 -17.88 -15.11
N ASN A 146 -3.04 -17.58 -14.66
CA ASN A 146 -3.77 -16.39 -15.09
C ASN A 146 -3.18 -15.11 -14.48
N PHE A 147 -2.68 -15.16 -13.26
CA PHE A 147 -2.08 -14.01 -12.59
C PHE A 147 -0.76 -13.60 -13.23
N GLU A 148 0.06 -14.53 -13.70
CA GLU A 148 1.31 -14.25 -14.44
C GLU A 148 1.11 -13.41 -15.70
N THR A 149 -0.11 -13.39 -16.26
CA THR A 149 -0.45 -12.58 -17.43
C THR A 149 -0.95 -11.17 -17.09
N VAL A 150 -1.13 -10.87 -15.80
CA VAL A 150 -1.55 -9.55 -15.30
C VAL A 150 -0.35 -8.61 -15.31
N SER A 151 -0.53 -7.37 -15.76
CA SER A 151 0.56 -6.37 -15.68
C SER A 151 0.88 -6.00 -14.23
N ASP A 152 2.15 -5.69 -13.94
CA ASP A 152 2.62 -5.31 -12.61
C ASP A 152 1.81 -4.15 -12.01
N THR A 153 1.44 -3.17 -12.84
CA THR A 153 0.64 -2.01 -12.41
C THR A 153 -0.78 -2.38 -12.00
N ASN A 154 -1.31 -3.49 -12.53
CA ASN A 154 -2.67 -3.96 -12.25
C ASN A 154 -2.72 -5.10 -11.22
N ALA A 155 -1.60 -5.73 -10.92
CA ALA A 155 -1.52 -6.87 -10.01
C ALA A 155 -2.14 -6.57 -8.63
N GLY A 156 -1.83 -5.39 -8.05
CA GLY A 156 -2.43 -4.95 -6.79
C GLY A 156 -3.95 -4.80 -6.85
N ASN A 157 -4.50 -4.36 -7.99
CA ASN A 157 -5.93 -4.21 -8.18
C ASN A 157 -6.63 -5.59 -8.29
N VAL A 158 -6.01 -6.52 -9.04
CA VAL A 158 -6.51 -7.90 -9.14
C VAL A 158 -6.57 -8.56 -7.77
N LEU A 159 -5.53 -8.40 -6.96
CA LEU A 159 -5.48 -8.97 -5.61
C LEU A 159 -6.44 -8.32 -4.60
N MET A 160 -7.02 -7.17 -4.90
CA MET A 160 -8.15 -6.65 -4.11
C MET A 160 -9.46 -7.38 -4.41
N LYS A 161 -9.61 -7.92 -5.63
CA LYS A 161 -10.84 -8.60 -6.09
C LYS A 161 -10.78 -10.11 -5.89
N ALA A 162 -9.63 -10.73 -6.17
CA ALA A 162 -9.49 -12.16 -6.25
C ALA A 162 -8.33 -12.66 -5.40
N LEU A 163 -8.54 -13.79 -4.71
CA LEU A 163 -7.50 -14.48 -3.98
C LEU A 163 -6.64 -15.29 -4.96
N LEU A 164 -5.33 -15.10 -4.94
CA LEU A 164 -4.40 -15.91 -5.73
C LEU A 164 -4.32 -17.32 -5.11
N LEU A 165 -4.65 -18.34 -5.89
CA LEU A 165 -4.66 -19.73 -5.47
C LEU A 165 -3.74 -20.59 -6.34
N THR A 166 -2.97 -21.47 -5.68
CA THR A 166 -2.26 -22.59 -6.34
C THR A 166 -3.24 -23.64 -6.84
N ASP A 167 -2.82 -24.53 -7.74
CA ASP A 167 -3.66 -25.61 -8.27
C ASP A 167 -4.26 -26.48 -7.14
N GLU A 168 -3.46 -26.83 -6.12
CA GLU A 168 -3.94 -27.60 -4.97
C GLU A 168 -5.02 -26.84 -4.18
N GLN A 169 -4.87 -25.52 -4.04
CA GLN A 169 -5.87 -24.69 -3.37
C GLN A 169 -7.14 -24.52 -4.22
N VAL A 170 -7.01 -24.45 -5.55
CA VAL A 170 -8.16 -24.44 -6.47
C VAL A 170 -8.97 -25.73 -6.35
N GLU A 171 -8.34 -26.92 -6.32
CA GLU A 171 -9.02 -28.18 -6.10
C GLU A 171 -9.82 -28.19 -4.79
N ARG A 172 -9.27 -27.59 -3.75
CA ARG A 172 -9.86 -27.58 -2.41
C ARG A 172 -10.94 -26.52 -2.21
N TYR A 173 -10.73 -25.31 -2.71
CA TYR A 173 -11.53 -24.12 -2.40
C TYR A 173 -12.29 -23.56 -3.60
N GLY A 174 -11.88 -23.85 -4.84
CA GLY A 174 -12.42 -23.22 -6.05
C GLY A 174 -13.92 -23.41 -6.24
N ARG A 175 -14.51 -24.47 -5.63
CA ARG A 175 -15.97 -24.70 -5.70
C ARG A 175 -16.78 -23.69 -4.86
N MET A 176 -16.14 -22.97 -3.93
CA MET A 176 -16.78 -22.01 -3.05
C MET A 176 -16.63 -20.57 -3.55
N MET A 177 -15.88 -20.37 -4.63
CA MET A 177 -15.50 -19.06 -5.14
C MET A 177 -15.68 -19.02 -6.66
N GLN A 178 -15.77 -17.82 -7.21
CA GLN A 178 -15.83 -17.63 -8.66
C GLN A 178 -14.42 -17.50 -9.23
N ASN A 179 -14.13 -18.17 -10.34
CA ASN A 179 -12.87 -17.96 -11.05
C ASN A 179 -12.94 -16.63 -11.81
N LEU A 180 -11.98 -15.76 -11.57
CA LEU A 180 -11.88 -14.49 -12.28
C LEU A 180 -11.57 -14.73 -13.77
N THR A 181 -12.42 -14.24 -14.66
CA THR A 181 -12.26 -14.42 -16.10
C THR A 181 -11.17 -13.54 -16.68
N ASP A 182 -10.68 -13.87 -17.89
CA ASP A 182 -9.68 -13.07 -18.61
C ASP A 182 -10.15 -11.63 -18.89
N ASP A 183 -11.42 -11.46 -19.21
CA ASP A 183 -12.01 -10.15 -19.47
C ASP A 183 -12.07 -9.33 -18.16
N GLU A 184 -12.43 -9.95 -17.05
CA GLU A 184 -12.49 -9.29 -15.75
C GLU A 184 -11.10 -8.86 -15.27
N LYS A 185 -10.07 -9.73 -15.34
CA LYS A 185 -8.72 -9.40 -14.85
C LYS A 185 -8.06 -8.23 -15.60
N ASN A 186 -8.45 -7.99 -16.87
CA ASN A 186 -7.90 -6.93 -17.71
C ASN A 186 -8.70 -5.62 -17.66
N ASN A 187 -9.96 -5.66 -17.25
CA ASN A 187 -10.89 -4.51 -17.25
C ASN A 187 -11.26 -4.07 -15.83
N ILE A 188 -10.35 -4.21 -14.89
CA ILE A 188 -10.57 -3.85 -13.50
C ILE A 188 -10.60 -2.34 -13.31
N SER A 189 -11.74 -1.81 -12.84
CA SER A 189 -11.80 -0.48 -12.24
C SER A 189 -11.38 -0.58 -10.76
N TYR A 190 -10.38 0.18 -10.38
CA TYR A 190 -9.91 0.26 -9.00
C TYR A 190 -11.02 0.72 -8.05
N GLU A 191 -11.81 1.69 -8.48
CA GLU A 191 -12.93 2.23 -7.69
C GLU A 191 -13.99 1.18 -7.39
N ASP A 192 -14.34 0.37 -8.38
CA ASP A 192 -15.38 -0.65 -8.23
C ASP A 192 -15.00 -1.67 -7.17
N TYR A 193 -13.72 -2.08 -7.15
CA TYR A 193 -13.26 -3.03 -6.14
C TYR A 193 -13.20 -2.46 -4.74
N VAL A 194 -12.79 -1.21 -4.60
CA VAL A 194 -12.79 -0.57 -3.30
C VAL A 194 -14.21 -0.44 -2.77
N GLN A 195 -15.18 -0.11 -3.62
CA GLN A 195 -16.59 -0.07 -3.23
C GLN A 195 -17.10 -1.44 -2.77
N ASP A 196 -16.78 -2.51 -3.51
CA ASP A 196 -17.14 -3.88 -3.15
C ASP A 196 -16.55 -4.30 -1.79
N CYS A 197 -15.33 -3.88 -1.47
CA CYS A 197 -14.68 -4.20 -0.19
C CYS A 197 -15.16 -3.34 1.00
N THR A 198 -15.78 -2.20 0.75
CA THR A 198 -16.21 -1.25 1.80
C THR A 198 -17.73 -1.23 2.01
N ALA A 199 -18.49 -1.94 1.18
CA ALA A 199 -19.95 -2.06 1.29
C ALA A 199 -20.36 -3.16 2.28
#